data_5e166eae208f21a70839343ba887ea9c
#
_entry.id   5e166eae208f21a70839343ba887ea9c
#
_cell.length_a   1.000
_cell.length_b   1.000
_cell.length_c   1.000
_cell.angle_alpha   90.00
_cell.angle_beta   90.00
_cell.angle_gamma   90.00
#
_symmetry.space_group_name_H-M   'P 1'
#
loop_
_entity.id
_entity.type
_entity.pdbx_description
1 polymer ?
#
loop_
_entity_poly.entity_id
_entity_poly.type
_entity_poly.pdbx_seq_one_letter_code
_entity_poly.pdbx_strand_id
1 'polypeptide(L)'
;MESPDLRPRDKSGFPGGLVRLDQDLVIIVPDLHARSQLLYSLTASFHPDHPSATVVELAHEGVCAIVCLGDVLHTEGAEGVRRWREAARNLVTGREGLLSAAMDQEMGASLHALLLVIFLKPALGKGFHCLKGNHDNLTNSSENGDLPFYKYAMEGSMGAAWFNARYGDGLGEEMRRYERSLALVAAGRDFCASHAEPLLPVNPAELLEYRSNPGLVRSLIWTGNGEAAEGSVEASLDALLGPGAGPRAWISGHRPVAGSFEYRAGRKLLQIHNPERTQVACLRQGRTKAGMIVELYKVGHPGSFLQRVDSACPG
;
A
#
# COMPACT_ATOMS: atom_id res chain seq x y z
N MET A 1 -11.68 -2.78 -16.30
CA MET A 1 -11.08 -1.42 -16.28
C MET A 1 -11.83 -0.60 -15.25
N GLU A 2 -11.14 0.19 -14.45
CA GLU A 2 -11.79 1.10 -13.51
C GLU A 2 -12.55 2.18 -14.27
N SER A 3 -13.72 2.59 -13.73
CA SER A 3 -14.48 3.72 -14.29
C SER A 3 -13.62 4.98 -14.25
N PRO A 4 -13.65 5.83 -15.27
CA PRO A 4 -12.98 7.14 -15.27
C PRO A 4 -13.41 8.04 -14.09
N ASP A 5 -14.62 7.85 -13.56
CA ASP A 5 -15.10 8.61 -12.39
C ASP A 5 -14.36 8.21 -11.11
N LEU A 6 -13.99 6.93 -10.98
CA LEU A 6 -13.25 6.41 -9.82
C LEU A 6 -11.74 6.61 -9.98
N ARG A 7 -11.24 6.55 -11.20
CA ARG A 7 -9.82 6.77 -11.49
C ARG A 7 -9.65 7.55 -12.81
N PRO A 8 -9.65 8.89 -12.74
CA PRO A 8 -9.49 9.75 -13.91
C PRO A 8 -8.21 9.42 -14.68
N ARG A 9 -8.25 9.65 -16.01
CA ARG A 9 -7.13 9.37 -16.90
C ARG A 9 -6.33 10.62 -17.19
N ASP A 10 -5.02 10.46 -17.33
CA ASP A 10 -4.11 11.50 -17.80
C ASP A 10 -4.34 11.87 -19.28
N LYS A 11 -3.62 12.87 -19.76
CA LYS A 11 -3.70 13.33 -21.17
C LYS A 11 -3.34 12.25 -22.20
N SER A 12 -2.58 11.24 -21.79
CA SER A 12 -2.19 10.10 -22.62
C SER A 12 -3.19 8.93 -22.54
N GLY A 13 -4.27 9.09 -21.77
CA GLY A 13 -5.31 8.08 -21.58
C GLY A 13 -4.99 7.00 -20.56
N PHE A 14 -3.88 7.12 -19.82
CA PHE A 14 -3.54 6.19 -18.74
C PHE A 14 -4.26 6.57 -17.43
N PRO A 15 -4.58 5.58 -16.57
CA PRO A 15 -5.16 5.87 -15.25
C PRO A 15 -4.24 6.74 -14.41
N GLY A 16 -4.75 7.80 -13.80
CA GLY A 16 -4.00 8.71 -12.92
C GLY A 16 -3.60 8.08 -11.58
N GLY A 17 -2.91 8.84 -10.74
CA GLY A 17 -2.41 8.39 -9.44
C GLY A 17 -3.44 8.46 -8.31
N LEU A 18 -4.65 8.97 -8.55
CA LEU A 18 -5.72 9.10 -7.56
C LEU A 18 -6.84 8.09 -7.83
N VAL A 19 -7.19 7.30 -6.81
CA VAL A 19 -8.39 6.45 -6.78
C VAL A 19 -9.42 7.07 -5.85
N ARG A 20 -10.65 7.22 -6.30
CA ARG A 20 -11.77 7.65 -5.47
C ARG A 20 -12.58 6.44 -5.01
N LEU A 21 -12.98 6.45 -3.74
CA LEU A 21 -13.71 5.36 -3.09
C LEU A 21 -15.11 5.83 -2.76
N ASP A 22 -16.09 5.07 -3.21
CA ASP A 22 -17.53 5.34 -3.01
C ASP A 22 -18.20 4.40 -1.97
N GLN A 23 -17.47 3.37 -1.49
CA GLN A 23 -17.96 2.39 -0.53
C GLN A 23 -18.08 2.98 0.88
N ASP A 24 -19.14 2.61 1.61
CA ASP A 24 -19.33 3.06 2.99
C ASP A 24 -18.34 2.44 3.97
N LEU A 25 -17.89 1.21 3.73
CA LEU A 25 -16.86 0.54 4.50
C LEU A 25 -15.56 0.48 3.69
N VAL A 26 -14.47 0.98 4.27
CA VAL A 26 -13.13 0.85 3.68
C VAL A 26 -12.21 0.14 4.66
N ILE A 27 -11.52 -0.89 4.17
CA ILE A 27 -10.55 -1.68 4.93
C ILE A 27 -9.16 -1.36 4.38
N ILE A 28 -8.32 -0.71 5.18
CA ILE A 28 -6.97 -0.36 4.80
C ILE A 28 -6.01 -1.39 5.37
N VAL A 29 -5.30 -2.04 4.46
CA VAL A 29 -4.26 -3.02 4.76
C VAL A 29 -2.92 -2.28 4.78
N PRO A 30 -2.16 -2.31 5.89
CA PRO A 30 -0.81 -1.73 5.93
C PRO A 30 0.13 -2.44 4.98
N ASP A 31 1.38 -1.99 4.94
CA ASP A 31 2.44 -2.54 4.10
C ASP A 31 2.46 -4.08 4.17
N LEU A 32 2.45 -4.73 3.01
CA LEU A 32 2.31 -6.20 2.95
C LEU A 32 3.62 -6.94 3.21
N HIS A 33 4.74 -6.47 2.68
CA HIS A 33 6.05 -7.09 2.86
C HIS A 33 6.02 -8.62 2.77
N ALA A 34 5.54 -9.11 1.62
CA ALA A 34 5.38 -10.54 1.30
C ALA A 34 4.46 -11.32 2.26
N ARG A 35 3.66 -10.65 3.11
CA ARG A 35 2.70 -11.28 4.03
C ARG A 35 1.40 -11.69 3.31
N SER A 36 1.50 -12.54 2.31
CA SER A 36 0.34 -13.03 1.55
C SER A 36 -0.73 -13.66 2.45
N GLN A 37 -0.32 -14.29 3.57
CA GLN A 37 -1.24 -14.89 4.54
C GLN A 37 -2.12 -13.84 5.23
N LEU A 38 -1.62 -12.61 5.48
CA LEU A 38 -2.45 -11.52 6.01
C LEU A 38 -3.59 -11.19 5.06
N LEU A 39 -3.28 -10.99 3.77
CA LEU A 39 -4.28 -10.65 2.76
C LEU A 39 -5.26 -11.81 2.51
N TYR A 40 -4.76 -13.05 2.44
CA TYR A 40 -5.60 -14.23 2.30
C TYR A 40 -6.54 -14.40 3.50
N SER A 41 -6.03 -14.29 4.74
CA SER A 41 -6.86 -14.41 5.93
C SER A 41 -7.89 -13.29 6.02
N LEU A 42 -7.52 -12.06 5.67
CA LEU A 42 -8.45 -10.94 5.63
C LEU A 42 -9.61 -11.19 4.66
N THR A 43 -9.31 -11.60 3.44
CA THR A 43 -10.35 -11.83 2.41
C THR A 43 -11.33 -12.92 2.81
N ALA A 44 -10.88 -13.92 3.55
CA ALA A 44 -11.70 -15.02 4.06
C ALA A 44 -12.33 -14.74 5.45
N SER A 45 -12.07 -13.59 6.07
CA SER A 45 -12.64 -13.21 7.37
C SER A 45 -14.02 -12.58 7.24
N PHE A 46 -14.78 -12.56 8.35
CA PHE A 46 -16.05 -11.85 8.47
C PHE A 46 -15.86 -10.52 9.20
N HIS A 47 -16.47 -9.47 8.68
CA HIS A 47 -16.54 -8.19 9.40
C HIS A 47 -17.69 -8.26 10.45
N PRO A 48 -17.50 -7.79 11.70
CA PRO A 48 -18.55 -7.91 12.74
C PRO A 48 -19.89 -7.32 12.36
N ASP A 49 -19.93 -6.26 11.55
CA ASP A 49 -21.19 -5.65 11.10
C ASP A 49 -21.81 -6.33 9.87
N HIS A 50 -21.11 -7.25 9.26
CA HIS A 50 -21.54 -8.01 8.10
C HIS A 50 -21.28 -9.51 8.32
N PRO A 51 -21.96 -10.14 9.33
CA PRO A 51 -21.62 -11.49 9.76
C PRO A 51 -22.01 -12.59 8.77
N SER A 52 -22.79 -12.27 7.75
CA SER A 52 -23.30 -13.22 6.76
C SER A 52 -22.44 -13.33 5.49
N ALA A 53 -21.45 -12.46 5.32
CA ALA A 53 -20.58 -12.44 4.14
C ALA A 53 -19.13 -12.20 4.53
N THR A 54 -18.22 -12.86 3.86
CA THR A 54 -16.78 -12.65 4.01
C THR A 54 -16.36 -11.30 3.43
N VAL A 55 -15.19 -10.81 3.83
CA VAL A 55 -14.65 -9.55 3.30
C VAL A 55 -14.50 -9.60 1.78
N VAL A 56 -14.13 -10.74 1.19
CA VAL A 56 -14.02 -10.87 -0.26
C VAL A 56 -15.39 -10.78 -0.95
N GLU A 57 -16.45 -11.36 -0.38
CA GLU A 57 -17.81 -11.25 -0.90
C GLU A 57 -18.32 -9.82 -0.81
N LEU A 58 -18.13 -9.15 0.33
CA LEU A 58 -18.46 -7.73 0.49
C LEU A 58 -17.74 -6.82 -0.51
N ALA A 59 -16.46 -7.10 -0.78
CA ALA A 59 -15.69 -6.35 -1.76
C ALA A 59 -16.18 -6.63 -3.20
N HIS A 60 -16.49 -7.86 -3.52
CA HIS A 60 -17.04 -8.25 -4.82
C HIS A 60 -18.39 -7.57 -5.09
N GLU A 61 -19.26 -7.51 -4.10
CA GLU A 61 -20.56 -6.85 -4.16
C GLU A 61 -20.48 -5.31 -4.11
N GLY A 62 -19.28 -4.75 -3.86
CA GLY A 62 -19.05 -3.31 -3.76
C GLY A 62 -19.57 -2.68 -2.47
N VAL A 63 -19.84 -3.48 -1.44
CA VAL A 63 -20.21 -3.02 -0.08
C VAL A 63 -19.00 -2.45 0.64
N CYS A 64 -17.82 -3.06 0.46
CA CYS A 64 -16.59 -2.53 0.99
C CYS A 64 -15.52 -2.35 -0.09
N ALA A 65 -14.49 -1.55 0.21
CA ALA A 65 -13.25 -1.49 -0.54
C ALA A 65 -12.08 -1.94 0.34
N ILE A 66 -11.21 -2.79 -0.19
CA ILE A 66 -9.93 -3.15 0.40
C ILE A 66 -8.86 -2.30 -0.27
N VAL A 67 -8.08 -1.57 0.51
CA VAL A 67 -6.98 -0.72 0.04
C VAL A 67 -5.68 -1.17 0.69
N CYS A 68 -4.77 -1.77 -0.07
CA CYS A 68 -3.40 -2.05 0.38
C CYS A 68 -2.55 -0.79 0.21
N LEU A 69 -1.80 -0.41 1.25
CA LEU A 69 -0.93 0.77 1.22
C LEU A 69 0.36 0.58 0.41
N GLY A 70 0.55 -0.57 -0.21
CA GLY A 70 1.73 -0.90 -1.00
C GLY A 70 2.74 -1.74 -0.24
N ASP A 71 4.00 -1.65 -0.68
CA ASP A 71 5.11 -2.48 -0.21
C ASP A 71 4.74 -3.97 -0.20
N VAL A 72 4.27 -4.45 -1.34
CA VAL A 72 3.86 -5.85 -1.50
C VAL A 72 5.06 -6.79 -1.40
N LEU A 73 6.20 -6.33 -1.91
CA LEU A 73 7.43 -7.10 -2.04
C LEU A 73 8.32 -7.00 -0.79
N HIS A 74 9.29 -7.91 -0.69
CA HIS A 74 10.39 -7.91 0.27
C HIS A 74 9.97 -8.07 1.72
N THR A 75 10.26 -9.26 2.27
CA THR A 75 9.91 -9.59 3.65
C THR A 75 10.63 -8.72 4.67
N GLU A 76 9.91 -8.39 5.73
CA GLU A 76 10.44 -7.75 6.95
C GLU A 76 10.57 -8.75 8.12
N GLY A 77 11.06 -8.24 9.26
CA GLY A 77 11.23 -9.03 10.47
C GLY A 77 12.46 -9.94 10.44
N ALA A 78 12.65 -10.72 11.50
CA ALA A 78 13.86 -11.48 11.73
C ALA A 78 14.18 -12.50 10.59
N GLU A 79 13.16 -13.14 10.06
CA GLU A 79 13.30 -14.12 8.98
C GLU A 79 13.73 -13.46 7.67
N GLY A 80 13.14 -12.31 7.31
CA GLY A 80 13.57 -11.52 6.15
C GLY A 80 15.01 -11.06 6.28
N VAL A 81 15.39 -10.51 7.43
CA VAL A 81 16.78 -10.11 7.72
C VAL A 81 17.75 -11.28 7.54
N ARG A 82 17.39 -12.46 8.05
CA ARG A 82 18.24 -13.67 7.92
C ARG A 82 18.44 -14.03 6.45
N ARG A 83 17.36 -14.14 5.67
CA ARG A 83 17.42 -14.49 4.24
C ARG A 83 18.19 -13.48 3.42
N TRP A 84 17.91 -12.19 3.60
CA TRP A 84 18.63 -11.13 2.87
C TRP A 84 20.13 -11.12 3.16
N ARG A 85 20.52 -11.30 4.43
CA ARG A 85 21.94 -11.39 4.80
C ARG A 85 22.63 -12.64 4.25
N GLU A 86 21.91 -13.75 4.20
CA GLU A 86 22.40 -14.99 3.57
C GLU A 86 22.56 -14.81 2.06
N ALA A 87 21.55 -14.28 1.39
CA ALA A 87 21.60 -13.98 -0.04
C ALA A 87 22.74 -13.01 -0.38
N ALA A 88 22.95 -11.94 0.40
CA ALA A 88 24.04 -11.00 0.19
C ALA A 88 25.42 -11.64 0.34
N ARG A 89 25.61 -12.56 1.29
CA ARG A 89 26.85 -13.32 1.43
C ARG A 89 27.13 -14.21 0.22
N ASN A 90 26.08 -14.81 -0.33
CA ASN A 90 26.22 -15.68 -1.50
C ASN A 90 26.60 -14.92 -2.78
N LEU A 91 26.32 -13.62 -2.86
CA LEU A 91 26.68 -12.80 -4.04
C LEU A 91 28.16 -12.78 -4.37
N VAL A 92 29.04 -13.11 -3.42
CA VAL A 92 30.50 -13.23 -3.68
C VAL A 92 30.82 -14.28 -4.74
N THR A 93 29.93 -15.22 -5.01
CA THR A 93 30.04 -16.23 -6.06
C THR A 93 29.41 -15.80 -7.40
N GLY A 94 29.06 -14.51 -7.53
CA GLY A 94 28.49 -13.94 -8.74
C GLY A 94 27.07 -14.43 -9.05
N ARG A 95 26.81 -14.81 -10.30
CA ARG A 95 25.47 -15.22 -10.76
C ARG A 95 24.92 -16.43 -10.00
N GLU A 96 25.75 -17.40 -9.64
CA GLU A 96 25.30 -18.58 -8.87
C GLU A 96 24.80 -18.18 -7.48
N GLY A 97 25.49 -17.24 -6.84
CA GLY A 97 25.07 -16.70 -5.55
C GLY A 97 23.76 -15.88 -5.63
N LEU A 98 23.58 -15.14 -6.73
CA LEU A 98 22.34 -14.43 -7.00
C LEU A 98 21.15 -15.38 -7.13
N LEU A 99 21.34 -16.56 -7.76
CA LEU A 99 20.31 -17.57 -7.94
C LEU A 99 20.31 -18.62 -6.81
N SER A 100 20.73 -18.22 -5.62
CA SER A 100 20.77 -19.08 -4.43
C SER A 100 19.39 -19.40 -3.87
N ALA A 101 19.32 -20.48 -3.07
CA ALA A 101 18.07 -20.88 -2.40
C ALA A 101 17.51 -19.75 -1.48
N ALA A 102 18.37 -18.97 -0.84
CA ALA A 102 17.92 -17.84 -0.01
C ALA A 102 17.22 -16.75 -0.85
N MET A 103 17.77 -16.41 -2.02
CA MET A 103 17.12 -15.48 -2.95
C MET A 103 15.82 -16.07 -3.51
N ASP A 104 15.81 -17.35 -3.91
CA ASP A 104 14.62 -18.01 -4.44
C ASP A 104 13.48 -18.04 -3.41
N GLN A 105 13.78 -18.28 -2.14
CA GLN A 105 12.79 -18.26 -1.05
C GLN A 105 12.26 -16.83 -0.81
N GLU A 106 13.14 -15.84 -0.77
CA GLU A 106 12.76 -14.45 -0.52
C GLU A 106 11.91 -13.89 -1.66
N MET A 107 12.38 -14.05 -2.89
CA MET A 107 11.66 -13.57 -4.07
C MET A 107 10.41 -14.40 -4.36
N GLY A 108 10.42 -15.70 -4.04
CA GLY A 108 9.25 -16.55 -4.12
C GLY A 108 8.12 -16.09 -3.20
N ALA A 109 8.42 -15.74 -1.94
CA ALA A 109 7.45 -15.18 -1.01
C ALA A 109 6.90 -13.82 -1.50
N SER A 110 7.79 -12.94 -2.01
CA SER A 110 7.44 -11.64 -2.58
C SER A 110 6.52 -11.78 -3.79
N LEU A 111 6.88 -12.64 -4.75
CA LEU A 111 6.07 -12.86 -5.95
C LEU A 111 4.73 -13.54 -5.62
N HIS A 112 4.66 -14.41 -4.60
CA HIS A 112 3.40 -14.99 -4.16
C HIS A 112 2.43 -13.91 -3.66
N ALA A 113 2.89 -12.97 -2.84
CA ALA A 113 2.06 -11.85 -2.39
C ALA A 113 1.64 -10.95 -3.57
N LEU A 114 2.56 -10.67 -4.50
CA LEU A 114 2.28 -9.89 -5.70
C LEU A 114 1.23 -10.54 -6.59
N LEU A 115 1.34 -11.84 -6.84
CA LEU A 115 0.35 -12.58 -7.64
C LEU A 115 -1.04 -12.52 -7.00
N LEU A 116 -1.14 -12.64 -5.67
CA LEU A 116 -2.42 -12.50 -4.97
C LEU A 116 -3.03 -11.11 -5.20
N VAL A 117 -2.25 -10.04 -5.09
CA VAL A 117 -2.70 -8.66 -5.39
C VAL A 117 -3.14 -8.52 -6.84
N ILE A 118 -2.36 -9.06 -7.79
CA ILE A 118 -2.68 -9.02 -9.22
C ILE A 118 -3.99 -9.76 -9.53
N PHE A 119 -4.25 -10.91 -8.89
CA PHE A 119 -5.48 -11.69 -9.10
C PHE A 119 -6.71 -11.05 -8.43
N LEU A 120 -6.55 -10.45 -7.25
CA LEU A 120 -7.66 -9.81 -6.55
C LEU A 120 -8.19 -8.58 -7.31
N LYS A 121 -7.33 -7.84 -8.00
CA LYS A 121 -7.75 -6.62 -8.70
C LYS A 121 -8.82 -6.86 -9.77
N PRO A 122 -8.66 -7.75 -10.77
CA PRO A 122 -9.72 -8.04 -11.74
C PRO A 122 -10.91 -8.77 -11.14
N ALA A 123 -10.70 -9.58 -10.09
CA ALA A 123 -11.78 -10.33 -9.43
C ALA A 123 -12.73 -9.41 -8.66
N LEU A 124 -12.23 -8.37 -8.00
CA LEU A 124 -12.99 -7.49 -7.12
C LEU A 124 -13.23 -6.09 -7.72
N GLY A 125 -12.59 -5.75 -8.83
CA GLY A 125 -12.79 -4.48 -9.54
C GLY A 125 -12.62 -3.26 -8.63
N LYS A 126 -13.71 -2.52 -8.36
CA LYS A 126 -13.73 -1.35 -7.49
C LYS A 126 -13.64 -1.68 -5.99
N GLY A 127 -13.82 -2.94 -5.61
CA GLY A 127 -13.70 -3.42 -4.23
C GLY A 127 -12.26 -3.70 -3.80
N PHE A 128 -11.25 -3.59 -4.69
CA PHE A 128 -9.86 -3.82 -4.34
C PHE A 128 -8.90 -2.84 -5.01
N HIS A 129 -8.02 -2.24 -4.24
CA HIS A 129 -6.96 -1.35 -4.71
C HIS A 129 -5.65 -1.65 -4.00
N CYS A 130 -4.55 -1.58 -4.74
CA CYS A 130 -3.21 -1.57 -4.20
C CYS A 130 -2.53 -0.26 -4.61
N LEU A 131 -2.06 0.49 -3.63
CA LEU A 131 -1.28 1.70 -3.84
C LEU A 131 0.19 1.32 -4.06
N LYS A 132 0.95 2.24 -4.61
CA LYS A 132 2.38 2.07 -4.80
C LYS A 132 3.13 2.36 -3.51
N GLY A 133 3.94 1.42 -3.06
CA GLY A 133 4.97 1.61 -2.05
C GLY A 133 6.38 1.70 -2.66
N ASN A 134 7.37 2.03 -1.85
CA ASN A 134 8.74 2.16 -2.32
C ASN A 134 9.42 0.80 -2.59
N HIS A 135 8.90 -0.28 -2.02
CA HIS A 135 9.33 -1.65 -2.30
C HIS A 135 8.62 -2.26 -3.53
N ASP A 136 7.55 -1.64 -4.07
CA ASP A 136 6.90 -2.09 -5.30
C ASP A 136 7.71 -1.64 -6.53
N ASN A 137 8.94 -2.13 -6.61
CA ASN A 137 10.00 -1.68 -7.49
C ASN A 137 10.99 -2.82 -7.79
N LEU A 138 10.61 -3.75 -8.66
CA LEU A 138 11.50 -4.78 -9.19
C LEU A 138 12.35 -4.31 -10.38
N THR A 139 12.01 -3.16 -10.97
CA THR A 139 12.68 -2.68 -12.18
C THR A 139 13.65 -1.53 -11.95
N ASN A 140 13.63 -0.92 -10.75
CA ASN A 140 14.51 0.18 -10.35
C ASN A 140 14.58 1.32 -11.39
N SER A 141 13.41 1.73 -11.92
CA SER A 141 13.30 2.78 -12.94
C SER A 141 13.35 4.16 -12.28
N SER A 142 14.54 4.70 -12.06
CA SER A 142 14.75 5.98 -11.36
C SER A 142 14.04 7.17 -12.02
N GLU A 143 13.87 7.13 -13.34
CA GLU A 143 13.11 8.12 -14.11
C GLU A 143 11.61 8.15 -13.73
N ASN A 144 11.11 7.09 -13.11
CA ASN A 144 9.72 6.99 -12.60
C ASN A 144 9.60 7.27 -11.09
N GLY A 145 10.70 7.63 -10.42
CA GLY A 145 10.76 7.81 -8.97
C GLY A 145 11.07 6.51 -8.21
N ASP A 146 11.34 5.42 -8.93
CA ASP A 146 11.65 4.10 -8.37
C ASP A 146 13.13 3.97 -8.09
N LEU A 147 13.54 4.29 -6.86
CA LEU A 147 14.92 4.16 -6.42
C LEU A 147 15.15 2.76 -5.82
N PRO A 148 16.31 2.12 -6.10
CA PRO A 148 16.68 0.91 -5.39
C PRO A 148 16.81 1.22 -3.89
N PHE A 149 16.16 0.42 -3.07
CA PHE A 149 16.26 0.54 -1.62
C PHE A 149 17.29 -0.44 -1.05
N TYR A 150 17.75 -0.15 0.15
CA TYR A 150 18.63 -1.01 0.94
C TYR A 150 18.35 -0.81 2.43
N LYS A 151 18.14 -1.91 3.13
CA LYS A 151 17.84 -1.92 4.58
C LYS A 151 18.71 -2.94 5.32
N TYR A 152 18.80 -4.15 4.82
CA TYR A 152 19.56 -5.26 5.38
C TYR A 152 20.66 -5.76 4.45
N ALA A 153 20.50 -5.49 3.17
CA ALA A 153 21.38 -5.80 2.06
C ALA A 153 21.14 -4.74 0.97
N MET A 154 21.45 -5.05 -0.29
CA MET A 154 21.07 -4.25 -1.45
C MET A 154 19.78 -4.83 -2.08
N GLU A 155 18.74 -4.94 -1.31
CA GLU A 155 17.52 -5.70 -1.63
C GLU A 155 16.92 -5.29 -2.97
N GLY A 156 16.78 -3.99 -3.23
CA GLY A 156 16.23 -3.48 -4.49
C GLY A 156 17.03 -3.93 -5.71
N SER A 157 18.36 -3.75 -5.68
CA SER A 157 19.23 -4.16 -6.78
C SER A 157 19.34 -5.67 -6.91
N MET A 158 19.39 -6.39 -5.80
CA MET A 158 19.44 -7.86 -5.78
C MET A 158 18.16 -8.47 -6.32
N GLY A 159 17.00 -7.96 -5.90
CA GLY A 159 15.70 -8.38 -6.39
C GLY A 159 15.53 -8.18 -7.88
N ALA A 160 15.89 -6.99 -8.39
CA ALA A 160 15.86 -6.68 -9.81
C ALA A 160 16.78 -7.60 -10.63
N ALA A 161 18.02 -7.80 -10.18
CA ALA A 161 18.97 -8.68 -10.84
C ALA A 161 18.50 -10.14 -10.84
N TRP A 162 17.96 -10.63 -9.72
CA TRP A 162 17.39 -11.97 -9.62
C TRP A 162 16.20 -12.14 -10.57
N PHE A 163 15.28 -11.18 -10.58
CA PHE A 163 14.08 -11.23 -11.41
C PHE A 163 14.45 -11.29 -12.90
N ASN A 164 15.38 -10.42 -13.32
CA ASN A 164 15.86 -10.43 -14.71
C ASN A 164 16.59 -11.73 -15.07
N ALA A 165 17.40 -12.26 -14.15
CA ALA A 165 18.13 -13.52 -14.38
C ALA A 165 17.21 -14.75 -14.49
N ARG A 166 16.04 -14.74 -13.81
CA ARG A 166 15.05 -15.82 -13.82
C ARG A 166 14.06 -15.71 -14.98
N TYR A 167 13.60 -14.51 -15.31
CA TYR A 167 12.46 -14.30 -16.20
C TYR A 167 12.78 -13.51 -17.47
N GLY A 168 13.93 -12.85 -17.52
CA GLY A 168 14.39 -12.09 -18.69
C GLY A 168 13.69 -10.74 -18.89
N ASP A 169 14.13 -10.01 -19.92
CA ASP A 169 13.74 -8.63 -20.16
C ASP A 169 12.25 -8.46 -20.51
N GLY A 170 11.66 -9.44 -21.20
CA GLY A 170 10.26 -9.37 -21.62
C GLY A 170 9.30 -9.26 -20.43
N LEU A 171 9.47 -10.11 -19.41
CA LEU A 171 8.66 -10.04 -18.19
C LEU A 171 9.05 -8.82 -17.34
N GLY A 172 10.32 -8.39 -17.38
CA GLY A 172 10.76 -7.13 -16.78
C GLY A 172 10.01 -5.91 -17.29
N GLU A 173 9.75 -5.84 -18.60
CA GLU A 173 8.97 -4.75 -19.20
C GLU A 173 7.50 -4.78 -18.77
N GLU A 174 6.87 -5.95 -18.70
CA GLU A 174 5.50 -6.08 -18.17
C GLU A 174 5.44 -5.66 -16.68
N MET A 175 6.44 -6.04 -15.89
CA MET A 175 6.55 -5.61 -14.50
C MET A 175 6.69 -4.09 -14.39
N ARG A 176 7.52 -3.46 -15.22
CA ARG A 176 7.64 -1.99 -15.26
C ARG A 176 6.31 -1.31 -15.58
N ARG A 177 5.54 -1.84 -16.52
CA ARG A 177 4.20 -1.32 -16.84
C ARG A 177 3.25 -1.47 -15.65
N TYR A 178 3.29 -2.60 -14.95
CA TYR A 178 2.51 -2.83 -13.73
C TYR A 178 2.90 -1.82 -12.63
N GLU A 179 4.17 -1.69 -12.29
CA GLU A 179 4.68 -0.77 -11.26
C GLU A 179 4.29 0.69 -11.56
N ARG A 180 4.35 1.11 -12.83
CA ARG A 180 3.89 2.43 -13.29
C ARG A 180 2.38 2.57 -13.32
N SER A 181 1.63 1.50 -13.23
CA SER A 181 0.16 1.53 -13.23
C SER A 181 -0.44 1.71 -11.85
N LEU A 182 0.32 1.50 -10.77
CA LEU A 182 -0.14 1.61 -9.40
C LEU A 182 -0.54 3.05 -9.07
N ALA A 183 -1.66 3.21 -8.34
CA ALA A 183 -2.08 4.51 -7.83
C ALA A 183 -1.20 4.93 -6.65
N LEU A 184 -1.13 6.23 -6.39
CA LEU A 184 -0.36 6.80 -5.27
C LEU A 184 -1.26 7.12 -4.08
N VAL A 185 -2.49 7.54 -4.33
CA VAL A 185 -3.44 7.99 -3.30
C VAL A 185 -4.80 7.37 -3.53
N ALA A 186 -5.42 6.90 -2.46
CA ALA A 186 -6.85 6.60 -2.39
C ALA A 186 -7.55 7.69 -1.59
N ALA A 187 -8.69 8.20 -2.07
CA ALA A 187 -9.48 9.23 -1.41
C ALA A 187 -10.92 8.76 -1.23
N GLY A 188 -11.38 8.74 0.01
CA GLY A 188 -12.77 8.59 0.38
C GLY A 188 -13.46 9.93 0.55
N ARG A 189 -14.58 9.96 1.31
CA ARG A 189 -15.30 11.21 1.63
C ARG A 189 -14.55 12.06 2.66
N ASP A 190 -13.99 11.40 3.68
CA ASP A 190 -13.43 12.06 4.86
C ASP A 190 -11.96 11.68 5.10
N PHE A 191 -11.34 10.93 4.20
CA PHE A 191 -9.95 10.51 4.34
C PHE A 191 -9.22 10.42 3.00
N CYS A 192 -7.90 10.52 3.08
CA CYS A 192 -6.98 10.08 2.04
C CYS A 192 -6.04 9.02 2.60
N ALA A 193 -5.49 8.18 1.72
CA ALA A 193 -4.48 7.20 2.07
C ALA A 193 -3.38 7.13 1.01
N SER A 194 -2.14 7.01 1.44
CA SER A 194 -0.96 6.75 0.60
C SER A 194 0.02 5.88 1.35
N HIS A 195 1.04 5.39 0.66
CA HIS A 195 2.09 4.60 1.31
C HIS A 195 2.82 5.41 2.40
N ALA A 196 3.36 6.58 2.04
CA ALA A 196 4.04 7.49 2.96
C ALA A 196 3.26 8.79 3.18
N GLU A 197 3.68 9.58 4.19
CA GLU A 197 3.21 10.96 4.40
C GLU A 197 3.56 11.82 3.17
N PRO A 198 2.68 12.72 2.67
CA PRO A 198 3.02 13.61 1.56
C PRO A 198 4.10 14.61 1.98
N LEU A 199 5.26 14.60 1.30
CA LEU A 199 6.38 15.51 1.56
C LEU A 199 5.98 17.00 1.43
N LEU A 200 5.21 17.28 0.39
CA LEU A 200 4.65 18.60 0.06
C LEU A 200 3.15 18.47 -0.19
N PRO A 201 2.37 19.55 -0.13
CA PRO A 201 0.97 19.53 -0.50
C PRO A 201 0.75 18.93 -1.89
N VAL A 202 -0.24 18.05 -2.01
CA VAL A 202 -0.57 17.32 -3.23
C VAL A 202 -1.97 17.68 -3.69
N ASN A 203 -2.16 17.90 -4.98
CA ASN A 203 -3.45 18.22 -5.57
C ASN A 203 -3.89 17.22 -6.66
N PRO A 204 -5.20 17.23 -7.04
CA PRO A 204 -5.73 16.28 -8.03
C PRO A 204 -5.05 16.34 -9.41
N ALA A 205 -4.64 17.52 -9.87
CA ALA A 205 -4.03 17.70 -11.19
C ALA A 205 -2.64 17.07 -11.25
N GLU A 206 -1.85 17.21 -10.19
CA GLU A 206 -0.53 16.54 -10.08
C GLU A 206 -0.68 15.02 -10.02
N LEU A 207 -1.63 14.51 -9.24
CA LEU A 207 -1.91 13.08 -9.18
C LEU A 207 -2.40 12.54 -10.53
N LEU A 208 -3.14 13.31 -11.31
CA LEU A 208 -3.55 12.90 -12.63
C LEU A 208 -2.35 12.64 -13.56
N GLU A 209 -1.37 13.53 -13.54
CA GLU A 209 -0.19 13.50 -14.41
C GLU A 209 1.06 12.89 -13.72
N TYR A 210 0.90 12.11 -12.65
CA TYR A 210 2.00 11.63 -11.79
C TYR A 210 3.11 10.88 -12.55
N ARG A 211 2.78 10.24 -13.68
CA ARG A 211 3.75 9.47 -14.48
C ARG A 211 4.85 10.34 -15.09
N SER A 212 4.62 11.62 -15.22
CA SER A 212 5.59 12.62 -15.67
C SER A 212 6.26 13.38 -14.51
N ASN A 213 5.93 13.02 -13.25
CA ASN A 213 6.43 13.69 -12.05
C ASN A 213 7.06 12.70 -11.06
N PRO A 214 8.31 12.24 -11.29
CA PRO A 214 8.99 11.33 -10.37
C PRO A 214 9.21 11.92 -8.97
N GLY A 215 9.24 13.24 -8.84
CA GLY A 215 9.33 13.92 -7.55
C GLY A 215 8.07 13.71 -6.71
N LEU A 216 6.89 13.76 -7.33
CA LEU A 216 5.61 13.45 -6.66
C LEU A 216 5.54 11.99 -6.25
N VAL A 217 5.97 11.07 -7.11
CA VAL A 217 6.04 9.64 -6.77
C VAL A 217 6.88 9.44 -5.52
N ARG A 218 8.12 9.97 -5.51
CA ARG A 218 9.00 9.90 -4.33
C ARG A 218 8.36 10.51 -3.08
N SER A 219 7.71 11.66 -3.21
CA SER A 219 7.02 12.34 -2.11
C SER A 219 6.02 11.44 -1.40
N LEU A 220 5.31 10.59 -2.13
CA LEU A 220 4.23 9.77 -1.59
C LEU A 220 4.65 8.34 -1.21
N ILE A 221 5.89 7.92 -1.56
CA ILE A 221 6.36 6.57 -1.25
C ILE A 221 7.65 6.52 -0.43
N TRP A 222 8.41 7.62 -0.29
CA TRP A 222 9.70 7.64 0.40
C TRP A 222 9.79 8.55 1.61
N THR A 223 8.84 9.46 1.81
CA THR A 223 8.91 10.45 2.91
C THR A 223 8.99 9.77 4.26
N GLY A 224 10.09 10.02 4.95
CA GLY A 224 10.30 9.56 6.32
C GLY A 224 9.61 10.44 7.36
N ASN A 225 9.53 9.93 8.59
CA ASN A 225 8.95 10.68 9.70
C ASN A 225 9.72 11.96 9.99
N GLY A 226 9.02 13.09 9.95
CA GLY A 226 9.59 14.43 10.21
C GLY A 226 10.24 15.10 8.98
N GLU A 227 10.15 14.51 7.80
CA GLU A 227 10.65 15.13 6.55
C GLU A 227 9.59 15.98 5.85
N ALA A 228 8.30 15.69 6.08
CA ALA A 228 7.21 16.41 5.44
C ALA A 228 7.17 17.88 5.85
N ALA A 229 6.85 18.75 4.90
CA ALA A 229 6.64 20.18 5.17
C ALA A 229 5.45 20.36 6.12
N GLU A 230 5.57 21.32 7.02
CA GLU A 230 4.50 21.68 7.95
C GLU A 230 3.22 22.01 7.19
N GLY A 231 2.09 21.48 7.63
CA GLY A 231 0.79 21.68 6.98
C GLY A 231 0.56 20.87 5.68
N SER A 232 1.55 20.10 5.20
CA SER A 232 1.45 19.33 3.96
C SER A 232 0.23 18.41 3.94
N VAL A 233 0.00 17.65 5.00
CA VAL A 233 -1.16 16.74 5.14
C VAL A 233 -2.48 17.50 5.07
N GLU A 234 -2.61 18.60 5.82
CA GLU A 234 -3.82 19.41 5.87
C GLU A 234 -4.15 20.02 4.50
N ALA A 235 -3.17 20.66 3.89
CA ALA A 235 -3.33 21.25 2.57
C ALA A 235 -3.68 20.21 1.48
N SER A 236 -3.10 19.01 1.58
CA SER A 236 -3.44 17.90 0.68
C SER A 236 -4.87 17.40 0.90
N LEU A 237 -5.33 17.26 2.16
CA LEU A 237 -6.70 16.90 2.47
C LEU A 237 -7.69 17.92 1.91
N ASP A 238 -7.41 19.22 2.06
CA ASP A 238 -8.24 20.30 1.53
C ASP A 238 -8.31 20.27 -0.01
N ALA A 239 -7.17 20.04 -0.65
CA ALA A 239 -7.10 19.98 -2.11
C ALA A 239 -7.82 18.77 -2.71
N LEU A 240 -7.75 17.61 -2.04
CA LEU A 240 -8.30 16.35 -2.57
C LEU A 240 -9.76 16.11 -2.20
N LEU A 241 -10.19 16.55 -1.00
CA LEU A 241 -11.53 16.32 -0.47
C LEU A 241 -12.42 17.56 -0.54
N GLY A 242 -11.85 18.71 -0.90
CA GLY A 242 -12.51 20.01 -0.82
C GLY A 242 -12.50 20.59 0.61
N PRO A 243 -12.83 21.88 0.76
CA PRO A 243 -12.93 22.52 2.06
C PRO A 243 -14.08 21.88 2.86
N GLY A 244 -13.81 21.45 4.08
CA GLY A 244 -14.80 20.80 4.95
C GLY A 244 -14.55 21.09 6.42
N ALA A 245 -15.62 21.21 7.21
CA ALA A 245 -15.55 21.51 8.64
C ALA A 245 -15.49 20.23 9.51
N GLY A 246 -15.58 19.05 8.93
CA GLY A 246 -15.55 17.77 9.65
C GLY A 246 -14.14 17.22 9.89
N PRO A 247 -13.99 16.28 10.81
CA PRO A 247 -12.72 15.58 11.02
C PRO A 247 -12.36 14.78 9.77
N ARG A 248 -11.12 14.94 9.33
CA ARG A 248 -10.54 14.28 8.17
C ARG A 248 -9.18 13.73 8.53
N ALA A 249 -8.79 12.62 7.92
CA ALA A 249 -7.50 12.01 8.18
C ALA A 249 -6.77 11.60 6.91
N TRP A 250 -5.44 11.61 7.01
CA TRP A 250 -4.55 10.91 6.11
C TRP A 250 -4.09 9.61 6.76
N ILE A 251 -4.14 8.49 6.04
CA ILE A 251 -3.71 7.19 6.56
C ILE A 251 -2.49 6.73 5.78
N SER A 252 -1.43 6.33 6.48
CA SER A 252 -0.19 5.88 5.84
C SER A 252 0.42 4.66 6.51
N GLY A 253 1.33 4.01 5.78
CA GLY A 253 2.23 2.96 6.23
C GLY A 253 3.67 3.43 6.29
N HIS A 254 4.56 2.80 5.50
CA HIS A 254 5.98 3.08 5.26
C HIS A 254 6.88 2.98 6.48
N ARG A 255 6.57 3.67 7.56
CA ARG A 255 7.40 3.63 8.79
C ARG A 255 6.70 2.81 9.86
N PRO A 256 7.40 1.86 10.49
CA PRO A 256 6.83 1.05 11.56
C PRO A 256 6.45 1.88 12.78
N VAL A 257 5.31 1.55 13.38
CA VAL A 257 4.84 2.07 14.66
C VAL A 257 4.99 1.03 15.77
N ALA A 258 5.17 1.48 17.01
CA ALA A 258 5.33 0.56 18.15
C ALA A 258 4.00 -0.09 18.57
N GLY A 259 2.88 0.64 18.43
CA GLY A 259 1.54 0.19 18.81
C GLY A 259 0.69 -0.29 17.64
N SER A 260 -0.61 -0.12 17.76
CA SER A 260 -1.56 -0.35 16.66
C SER A 260 -1.52 0.79 15.65
N PHE A 261 -1.19 2.00 16.08
CA PHE A 261 -1.07 3.19 15.26
C PHE A 261 -0.25 4.27 15.96
N GLU A 262 0.13 5.30 15.21
CA GLU A 262 0.74 6.53 15.72
C GLU A 262 0.11 7.76 15.03
N TYR A 263 -0.18 8.81 15.80
CA TYR A 263 -0.61 10.08 15.26
C TYR A 263 0.58 10.96 14.86
N ARG A 264 0.44 11.61 13.69
CA ARG A 264 1.39 12.59 13.17
C ARG A 264 0.66 13.81 12.61
N ALA A 265 1.40 14.82 12.12
CA ALA A 265 0.85 16.01 11.47
C ALA A 265 -0.32 16.64 12.27
N GLY A 266 -0.12 16.94 13.57
CA GLY A 266 -1.17 17.52 14.42
C GLY A 266 -2.40 16.61 14.56
N ARG A 267 -2.22 15.30 14.59
CA ARG A 267 -3.26 14.24 14.62
C ARG A 267 -4.06 14.06 13.31
N LYS A 268 -3.70 14.77 12.24
CA LYS A 268 -4.35 14.64 10.92
C LYS A 268 -3.82 13.48 10.09
N LEU A 269 -2.68 12.88 10.47
CA LEU A 269 -2.15 11.66 9.89
C LEU A 269 -2.16 10.53 10.92
N LEU A 270 -2.66 9.36 10.48
CA LEU A 270 -2.65 8.11 11.22
C LEU A 270 -1.72 7.12 10.50
N GLN A 271 -0.60 6.77 11.14
CA GLN A 271 0.35 5.79 10.66
C GLN A 271 0.03 4.42 11.28
N ILE A 272 -0.13 3.37 10.45
CA ILE A 272 -0.69 2.08 10.89
C ILE A 272 0.21 0.87 10.61
N HIS A 273 1.37 1.05 9.97
CA HIS A 273 2.25 -0.08 9.66
C HIS A 273 2.91 -0.63 10.92
N ASN A 274 2.74 -1.93 11.19
CA ASN A 274 3.46 -2.66 12.23
C ASN A 274 3.77 -4.07 11.72
N PRO A 275 5.06 -4.41 11.48
CA PRO A 275 5.45 -5.70 10.93
C PRO A 275 5.17 -6.89 11.84
N GLU A 276 5.02 -6.66 13.16
CA GLU A 276 4.76 -7.71 14.16
C GLU A 276 3.26 -7.99 14.36
N ARG A 277 2.38 -7.17 13.73
CA ARG A 277 0.93 -7.28 13.91
C ARG A 277 0.23 -7.68 12.61
N THR A 278 -0.70 -8.61 12.74
CA THR A 278 -1.66 -8.95 11.68
C THR A 278 -2.92 -8.11 11.83
N GLN A 279 -2.84 -6.84 11.47
CA GLN A 279 -3.92 -5.88 11.68
C GLN A 279 -4.28 -5.11 10.42
N VAL A 280 -5.50 -4.58 10.38
CA VAL A 280 -6.01 -3.68 9.35
C VAL A 280 -6.75 -2.52 10.01
N ALA A 281 -6.90 -1.41 9.31
CA ALA A 281 -7.74 -0.30 9.74
C ALA A 281 -9.06 -0.31 8.97
N CYS A 282 -10.17 -0.19 9.67
CA CYS A 282 -11.51 -0.11 9.08
C CYS A 282 -12.10 1.29 9.31
N LEU A 283 -12.65 1.87 8.26
CA LEU A 283 -13.29 3.18 8.27
C LEU A 283 -14.71 3.07 7.74
N ARG A 284 -15.63 3.77 8.41
CA ARG A 284 -17.00 3.99 7.91
C ARG A 284 -17.12 5.42 7.45
N GLN A 285 -17.40 5.60 6.18
CA GLN A 285 -17.52 6.93 5.59
C GLN A 285 -18.88 7.56 5.89
N GLY A 286 -18.89 8.84 6.27
CA GLY A 286 -20.10 9.69 6.28
C GLY A 286 -21.13 9.40 7.38
N ARG A 287 -20.87 8.58 8.39
CA ARG A 287 -21.88 8.11 9.35
C ARG A 287 -21.94 8.79 10.71
N THR A 288 -21.03 9.69 11.06
CA THR A 288 -21.09 10.28 12.41
C THR A 288 -20.97 11.80 12.45
N LYS A 289 -21.92 12.45 13.14
CA LYS A 289 -21.75 13.81 13.64
C LYS A 289 -20.64 13.91 14.70
N ALA A 290 -20.18 12.78 15.22
CA ALA A 290 -19.24 12.67 16.34
C ALA A 290 -17.76 12.66 15.90
N GLY A 291 -17.49 12.63 14.59
CA GLY A 291 -16.13 12.59 14.07
C GLY A 291 -15.79 11.28 13.33
N MET A 292 -14.69 11.30 12.62
CA MET A 292 -14.14 10.13 11.94
C MET A 292 -13.55 9.17 12.99
N ILE A 293 -13.95 7.91 12.94
CA ILE A 293 -13.37 6.84 13.76
C ILE A 293 -12.70 5.85 12.83
N VAL A 294 -11.44 5.55 13.12
CA VAL A 294 -10.67 4.49 12.49
C VAL A 294 -10.55 3.35 13.49
N GLU A 295 -11.18 2.24 13.21
CA GLU A 295 -11.13 1.05 14.05
C GLU A 295 -10.01 0.12 13.58
N LEU A 296 -9.15 -0.32 14.50
CA LEU A 296 -8.07 -1.27 14.21
C LEU A 296 -8.55 -2.68 14.56
N TYR A 297 -8.44 -3.58 13.59
CA TYR A 297 -8.85 -4.97 13.74
C TYR A 297 -7.68 -5.91 13.55
N LYS A 298 -7.57 -6.90 14.45
CA LYS A 298 -6.70 -8.05 14.25
C LYS A 298 -7.34 -9.00 13.24
N VAL A 299 -6.56 -9.44 12.27
CA VAL A 299 -6.91 -10.50 11.33
C VAL A 299 -6.48 -11.84 11.93
N GLY A 300 -7.43 -12.74 12.12
CA GLY A 300 -7.21 -14.08 12.65
C GLY A 300 -6.99 -15.12 11.56
N HIS A 301 -7.46 -16.35 11.80
CA HIS A 301 -7.46 -17.41 10.80
C HIS A 301 -8.56 -17.19 9.75
N PRO A 302 -8.42 -17.75 8.54
CA PRO A 302 -9.48 -17.77 7.55
C PRO A 302 -10.80 -18.29 8.13
N GLY A 303 -11.92 -17.64 7.81
CA GLY A 303 -13.24 -17.98 8.36
C GLY A 303 -13.52 -17.44 9.77
N SER A 304 -12.59 -16.70 10.39
CA SER A 304 -12.84 -16.04 11.67
C SER A 304 -13.39 -14.63 11.49
N PHE A 305 -14.00 -14.10 12.57
CA PHE A 305 -14.35 -12.68 12.63
C PHE A 305 -13.10 -11.81 12.84
N LEU A 306 -13.11 -10.64 12.24
CA LEU A 306 -12.16 -9.58 12.58
C LEU A 306 -12.39 -9.16 14.04
N GLN A 307 -11.31 -9.03 14.82
CA GLN A 307 -11.38 -8.68 16.24
C GLN A 307 -10.87 -7.25 16.44
N ARG A 308 -11.75 -6.33 16.86
CA ARG A 308 -11.35 -4.96 17.17
C ARG A 308 -10.35 -4.95 18.33
N VAL A 309 -9.20 -4.35 18.10
CA VAL A 309 -8.10 -4.27 19.09
C VAL A 309 -7.81 -2.85 19.55
N ASP A 310 -8.24 -1.84 18.76
CA ASP A 310 -8.01 -0.44 19.08
C ASP A 310 -8.96 0.47 18.28
N SER A 311 -8.96 1.77 18.58
CA SER A 311 -9.65 2.78 17.79
C SER A 311 -8.94 4.12 17.87
N ALA A 312 -8.86 4.81 16.75
CA ALA A 312 -8.26 6.14 16.62
C ALA A 312 -9.32 7.17 16.22
N CYS A 313 -9.23 8.35 16.81
CA CYS A 313 -10.06 9.51 16.47
C CYS A 313 -9.12 10.61 15.95
N PRO A 314 -8.77 10.62 14.65
CA PRO A 314 -8.02 11.71 14.05
C PRO A 314 -8.87 12.97 14.02
N GLY A 315 -8.25 14.13 14.15
CA GLY A 315 -8.96 15.40 14.22
C GLY A 315 -8.13 16.58 13.82
#